data_6b7f1843c11c05cc5dceb96061b5206c
#
_entry.id   6b7f1843c11c05cc5dceb96061b5206c
#
_cell.length_a   1.000
_cell.length_b   1.000
_cell.length_c   1.000
_cell.angle_alpha   90.00
_cell.angle_beta   90.00
_cell.angle_gamma   90.00
#
_symmetry.space_group_name_H-M   'P 1'
#
loop_
_entity.id
_entity.type
_entity.pdbx_description
1 polymer ?
#
loop_
_entity_poly.entity_id
_entity_poly.type
_entity_poly.pdbx_seq_one_letter_code
_entity_poly.pdbx_strand_id
1 'polypeptide(L)'
;LEGEAPSEVMGQRAISAAGSVVNASRVIDNMTVTNSAIPDAPEFAMEILRNDSGISIIGLIPASSDRGDLTATLERIAGVDSNFADLLESADYDVPAGWNSAVEYALLALRQLPSSKISVRSGRVSVEAISDSPEQKAELEASLRRSIPTGLFTTINISAPRPVVSPFVTRFIIDENGAQFDSCVADTPAAERRIVAAATAAGIEGRVGCSVALG
;
A
#
# COMPACT_ATOMS: atom_id res chain seq x y z
N LEU A 1 10.43 -47.70 22.27
CA LEU A 1 9.77 -46.41 22.37
C LEU A 1 8.35 -46.55 21.86
N GLU A 2 7.37 -46.05 22.60
CA GLU A 2 5.95 -46.14 22.27
C GLU A 2 5.30 -44.81 22.59
N GLY A 3 4.43 -44.32 21.72
CA GLY A 3 3.76 -43.04 21.86
C GLY A 3 3.57 -42.32 20.51
N GLU A 4 3.15 -41.07 20.58
CA GLU A 4 2.96 -40.20 19.41
C GLU A 4 4.08 -39.19 19.29
N ALA A 5 4.69 -39.08 18.11
CA ALA A 5 5.65 -38.04 17.77
C ALA A 5 4.99 -37.02 16.84
N PRO A 6 5.06 -35.70 17.14
CA PRO A 6 4.40 -34.67 16.31
C PRO A 6 5.06 -34.44 14.94
N SER A 7 6.25 -35.00 14.71
CA SER A 7 6.93 -35.02 13.41
C SER A 7 7.98 -36.13 13.35
N GLU A 8 8.39 -36.55 12.14
CA GLU A 8 9.48 -37.48 11.93
C GLU A 8 10.78 -37.04 12.63
N VAL A 9 11.09 -35.72 12.58
CA VAL A 9 12.28 -35.14 13.21
C VAL A 9 12.27 -35.36 14.72
N MET A 10 11.11 -35.20 15.35
CA MET A 10 10.95 -35.43 16.80
C MET A 10 11.01 -36.91 17.13
N GLY A 11 10.45 -37.78 16.31
CA GLY A 11 10.61 -39.23 16.42
C GLY A 11 12.08 -39.65 16.37
N GLN A 12 12.82 -39.20 15.37
CA GLN A 12 14.25 -39.48 15.23
C GLN A 12 15.08 -38.93 16.39
N ARG A 13 14.75 -37.78 16.94
CA ARG A 13 15.38 -37.23 18.15
C ARG A 13 15.15 -38.12 19.38
N ALA A 14 13.93 -38.63 19.54
CA ALA A 14 13.60 -39.54 20.65
C ALA A 14 14.38 -40.88 20.52
N ILE A 15 14.46 -41.45 19.31
CA ILE A 15 15.27 -42.67 19.03
C ILE A 15 16.75 -42.42 19.35
N SER A 16 17.29 -41.31 18.88
CA SER A 16 18.69 -40.91 19.11
C SER A 16 18.99 -40.71 20.62
N ALA A 17 18.07 -40.05 21.33
CA ALA A 17 18.20 -39.88 22.79
C ALA A 17 18.16 -41.25 23.53
N ALA A 18 17.27 -42.15 23.17
CA ALA A 18 17.21 -43.46 23.74
C ALA A 18 18.49 -44.28 23.44
N GLY A 19 18.99 -44.22 22.20
CA GLY A 19 20.22 -44.88 21.76
C GLY A 19 21.49 -44.34 22.45
N SER A 20 21.45 -43.16 23.03
CA SER A 20 22.56 -42.63 23.86
C SER A 20 22.59 -43.19 25.27
N VAL A 21 21.48 -43.73 25.76
CA VAL A 21 21.35 -44.31 27.12
C VAL A 21 21.46 -45.83 27.12
N VAL A 22 20.95 -46.49 26.08
CA VAL A 22 21.00 -47.94 25.90
C VAL A 22 21.62 -48.27 24.56
N ASN A 23 22.05 -49.53 24.38
CA ASN A 23 22.58 -49.96 23.09
C ASN A 23 21.53 -49.74 21.99
N ALA A 24 21.89 -49.00 20.96
CA ALA A 24 20.98 -48.58 19.87
C ALA A 24 20.26 -49.76 19.20
N SER A 25 20.89 -50.97 19.15
CA SER A 25 20.26 -52.20 18.61
C SER A 25 19.10 -52.74 19.47
N ARG A 26 18.94 -52.23 20.66
CA ARG A 26 17.86 -52.62 21.59
C ARG A 26 16.72 -51.58 21.62
N VAL A 27 16.85 -50.50 20.91
CA VAL A 27 15.79 -49.48 20.79
C VAL A 27 14.82 -49.97 19.71
N ILE A 28 13.62 -50.37 20.14
CA ILE A 28 12.51 -50.68 19.24
C ILE A 28 11.64 -49.48 19.12
N ASP A 29 11.42 -49.01 17.90
CA ASP A 29 10.57 -47.88 17.58
C ASP A 29 9.16 -48.40 17.23
N ASN A 30 8.19 -48.10 18.12
CA ASN A 30 6.77 -48.32 17.92
C ASN A 30 6.02 -46.96 18.04
N MET A 31 6.70 -45.86 17.77
CA MET A 31 6.06 -44.55 17.79
C MET A 31 5.21 -44.34 16.53
N THR A 32 4.07 -43.73 16.72
CA THR A 32 3.22 -43.27 15.61
C THR A 32 3.57 -41.78 15.35
N VAL A 33 4.02 -41.51 14.13
CA VAL A 33 4.25 -40.12 13.72
C VAL A 33 2.89 -39.51 13.30
N THR A 34 2.31 -38.72 14.18
CA THR A 34 1.19 -37.87 13.79
C THR A 34 1.77 -36.62 13.15
N ASN A 35 1.78 -36.61 11.82
CA ASN A 35 2.22 -35.43 11.06
C ASN A 35 1.21 -34.27 11.28
N SER A 36 1.23 -33.68 12.49
CA SER A 36 0.36 -32.56 12.89
C SER A 36 0.86 -31.20 12.38
N ALA A 37 1.94 -31.21 11.60
CA ALA A 37 2.32 -30.05 10.82
C ALA A 37 1.53 -30.09 9.51
N ILE A 38 0.21 -29.77 9.55
CA ILE A 38 -0.35 -29.04 8.41
C ILE A 38 0.56 -27.83 8.29
N PRO A 39 1.32 -27.67 7.20
CA PRO A 39 2.10 -26.46 7.02
C PRO A 39 1.15 -25.28 7.27
N ASP A 40 1.54 -24.33 8.10
CA ASP A 40 0.75 -23.13 8.30
C ASP A 40 0.37 -22.60 6.91
N ALA A 41 -0.92 -22.34 6.69
CA ALA A 41 -1.39 -21.88 5.40
C ALA A 41 -0.55 -20.64 5.01
N PRO A 42 -0.04 -20.57 3.78
CA PRO A 42 0.76 -19.44 3.35
C PRO A 42 -0.06 -18.16 3.47
N GLU A 43 0.61 -17.04 3.77
CA GLU A 43 -0.05 -15.75 3.74
C GLU A 43 -0.39 -15.38 2.30
N PHE A 44 -1.68 -15.42 1.95
CA PHE A 44 -2.14 -14.95 0.66
C PHE A 44 -2.03 -13.44 0.57
N ALA A 45 -1.31 -12.98 -0.44
CA ALA A 45 -1.11 -11.57 -0.72
C ALA A 45 -0.91 -11.36 -2.22
N MET A 46 -1.39 -10.24 -2.72
CA MET A 46 -1.09 -9.80 -4.08
C MET A 46 -0.84 -8.30 -4.13
N GLU A 47 -0.03 -7.88 -5.07
CA GLU A 47 0.23 -6.49 -5.40
C GLU A 47 -0.17 -6.22 -6.85
N ILE A 48 -0.88 -5.13 -7.07
CA ILE A 48 -1.30 -4.64 -8.38
C ILE A 48 -0.65 -3.28 -8.57
N LEU A 49 0.17 -3.16 -9.62
CA LEU A 49 0.77 -1.90 -10.05
C LEU A 49 0.11 -1.46 -11.35
N ARG A 50 -0.40 -0.24 -11.38
CA ARG A 50 -0.94 0.42 -12.57
C ARG A 50 -0.19 1.71 -12.83
N ASN A 51 0.22 1.92 -14.07
CA ASN A 51 0.84 3.14 -14.57
C ASN A 51 0.51 3.33 -16.05
N ASP A 52 1.08 4.34 -16.67
CA ASP A 52 0.88 4.66 -18.10
C ASP A 52 1.30 3.54 -19.04
N SER A 53 2.18 2.63 -18.60
CA SER A 53 2.64 1.49 -19.42
C SER A 53 1.68 0.30 -19.35
N GLY A 54 0.79 0.25 -18.36
CA GLY A 54 -0.18 -0.83 -18.18
C GLY A 54 -0.34 -1.30 -16.73
N ILE A 55 -0.71 -2.58 -16.58
CA ILE A 55 -0.94 -3.21 -15.28
C ILE A 55 -0.02 -4.42 -15.12
N SER A 56 0.59 -4.56 -13.96
CA SER A 56 1.24 -5.80 -13.51
C SER A 56 0.65 -6.26 -12.19
N ILE A 57 0.49 -7.58 -12.07
CA ILE A 57 0.03 -8.21 -10.85
C ILE A 57 1.01 -9.32 -10.44
N ILE A 58 1.34 -9.36 -9.15
CA ILE A 58 2.24 -10.37 -8.57
C ILE A 58 1.72 -10.82 -7.22
N GLY A 59 1.93 -12.05 -6.85
CA GLY A 59 1.61 -12.56 -5.52
C GLY A 59 1.15 -14.00 -5.50
N LEU A 60 0.69 -14.42 -4.32
CA LEU A 60 0.15 -15.74 -4.07
C LEU A 60 -1.34 -15.64 -3.75
N ILE A 61 -2.15 -16.37 -4.50
CA ILE A 61 -3.61 -16.40 -4.33
C ILE A 61 -4.10 -17.81 -4.00
N PRO A 62 -5.27 -17.98 -3.34
CA PRO A 62 -5.90 -19.30 -3.21
C PRO A 62 -6.21 -19.90 -4.58
N ALA A 63 -5.97 -21.18 -4.77
CA ALA A 63 -6.24 -21.89 -6.05
C ALA A 63 -7.74 -21.87 -6.42
N SER A 64 -8.62 -21.78 -5.42
CA SER A 64 -10.07 -21.63 -5.60
C SER A 64 -10.51 -20.21 -5.98
N SER A 65 -9.61 -19.21 -5.97
CA SER A 65 -9.89 -17.89 -6.52
C SER A 65 -9.99 -17.99 -8.05
N ASP A 66 -11.00 -17.32 -8.64
CA ASP A 66 -11.13 -17.28 -10.10
C ASP A 66 -10.05 -16.36 -10.71
N ARG A 67 -8.84 -16.94 -10.92
CA ARG A 67 -7.73 -16.22 -11.55
C ARG A 67 -8.10 -15.74 -12.96
N GLY A 68 -8.90 -16.53 -13.71
CA GLY A 68 -9.30 -16.18 -15.06
C GLY A 68 -10.16 -14.92 -15.10
N ASP A 69 -11.15 -14.81 -14.23
CA ASP A 69 -12.00 -13.61 -14.13
C ASP A 69 -11.20 -12.40 -13.61
N LEU A 70 -10.31 -12.62 -12.65
CA LEU A 70 -9.43 -11.57 -12.13
C LEU A 70 -8.54 -10.99 -13.23
N THR A 71 -7.82 -11.82 -13.97
CA THR A 71 -6.94 -11.39 -15.07
C THR A 71 -7.70 -10.73 -16.21
N ALA A 72 -8.82 -11.30 -16.63
CA ALA A 72 -9.69 -10.70 -17.65
C ALA A 72 -10.24 -9.32 -17.23
N THR A 73 -10.50 -9.14 -15.94
CA THR A 73 -10.94 -7.85 -15.40
C THR A 73 -9.79 -6.84 -15.40
N LEU A 74 -8.58 -7.25 -15.02
CA LEU A 74 -7.40 -6.38 -15.03
C LEU A 74 -7.00 -5.98 -16.46
N GLU A 75 -7.03 -6.88 -17.42
CA GLU A 75 -6.79 -6.58 -18.83
C GLU A 75 -7.80 -5.55 -19.36
N ARG A 76 -9.07 -5.68 -19.00
CA ARG A 76 -10.11 -4.71 -19.36
C ARG A 76 -9.88 -3.34 -18.74
N ILE A 77 -9.35 -3.27 -17.51
CA ILE A 77 -8.99 -2.01 -16.85
C ILE A 77 -7.72 -1.42 -17.46
N ALA A 78 -6.76 -2.24 -17.86
CA ALA A 78 -5.53 -1.79 -18.53
C ALA A 78 -5.84 -1.14 -19.87
N GLY A 79 -6.75 -1.74 -20.66
CA GLY A 79 -7.08 -1.27 -22.01
C GLY A 79 -6.31 -2.01 -23.11
N VAL A 80 -6.79 -1.88 -24.35
CA VAL A 80 -6.36 -2.69 -25.51
C VAL A 80 -4.89 -2.47 -25.89
N ASP A 81 -4.38 -1.25 -25.70
CA ASP A 81 -3.02 -0.85 -26.10
C ASP A 81 -2.01 -0.86 -24.93
N SER A 82 -2.42 -1.38 -23.77
CA SER A 82 -1.60 -1.37 -22.56
C SER A 82 -0.99 -2.75 -22.30
N ASN A 83 0.20 -2.77 -21.69
CA ASN A 83 0.83 -4.03 -21.29
C ASN A 83 0.12 -4.62 -20.05
N PHE A 84 -0.06 -5.94 -20.07
CA PHE A 84 -0.50 -6.68 -18.89
C PHE A 84 0.51 -7.78 -18.55
N ALA A 85 0.94 -7.82 -17.29
CA ALA A 85 1.85 -8.85 -16.79
C ALA A 85 1.21 -9.57 -15.59
N ASP A 86 0.95 -10.86 -15.76
CA ASP A 86 0.44 -11.76 -14.71
C ASP A 86 1.58 -12.61 -14.14
N LEU A 87 1.97 -12.32 -12.91
CA LEU A 87 3.00 -13.02 -12.14
C LEU A 87 2.38 -13.63 -10.86
N LEU A 88 1.10 -14.03 -10.93
CA LEU A 88 0.43 -14.70 -9.82
C LEU A 88 0.84 -16.16 -9.72
N GLU A 89 1.04 -16.61 -8.49
CA GLU A 89 1.12 -18.01 -8.12
C GLU A 89 -0.15 -18.43 -7.37
N SER A 90 -0.48 -19.72 -7.38
CA SER A 90 -1.66 -20.25 -6.68
C SER A 90 -1.25 -21.37 -5.74
N ALA A 91 -1.86 -21.42 -4.56
CA ALA A 91 -1.70 -22.52 -3.62
C ALA A 91 -3.05 -23.12 -3.21
N ASP A 92 -3.10 -24.45 -3.06
CA ASP A 92 -4.32 -25.18 -2.75
C ASP A 92 -4.57 -25.18 -1.23
N TYR A 93 -5.13 -24.07 -0.78
CA TYR A 93 -5.60 -23.84 0.59
C TYR A 93 -6.92 -23.09 0.56
N ASP A 94 -7.65 -23.17 1.67
CA ASP A 94 -8.92 -22.48 1.82
C ASP A 94 -8.79 -20.96 1.67
N VAL A 95 -9.80 -20.35 1.06
CA VAL A 95 -9.86 -18.87 0.94
C VAL A 95 -9.98 -18.26 2.32
N PRO A 96 -9.04 -17.43 2.76
CA PRO A 96 -9.12 -16.83 4.08
C PRO A 96 -10.25 -15.79 4.15
N ALA A 97 -10.78 -15.61 5.35
CA ALA A 97 -11.86 -14.65 5.59
C ALA A 97 -11.47 -13.22 5.16
N GLY A 98 -12.37 -12.55 4.45
CA GLY A 98 -12.15 -11.18 3.97
C GLY A 98 -11.29 -11.05 2.71
N TRP A 99 -10.80 -12.17 2.12
CA TRP A 99 -10.02 -12.14 0.87
C TRP A 99 -10.85 -11.58 -0.30
N ASN A 100 -12.01 -12.16 -0.57
CA ASN A 100 -12.85 -11.76 -1.71
C ASN A 100 -13.24 -10.28 -1.62
N SER A 101 -13.68 -9.81 -0.44
CA SER A 101 -14.02 -8.40 -0.25
C SER A 101 -12.81 -7.47 -0.45
N ALA A 102 -11.62 -7.92 -0.09
CA ALA A 102 -10.39 -7.18 -0.31
C ALA A 102 -10.04 -7.09 -1.82
N VAL A 103 -10.20 -8.19 -2.55
CA VAL A 103 -9.99 -8.24 -4.01
C VAL A 103 -11.00 -7.34 -4.73
N GLU A 104 -12.28 -7.44 -4.42
CA GLU A 104 -13.34 -6.61 -5.02
C GLU A 104 -13.07 -5.11 -4.80
N TYR A 105 -12.72 -4.74 -3.56
CA TYR A 105 -12.38 -3.35 -3.25
C TYR A 105 -11.13 -2.87 -3.99
N ALA A 106 -10.10 -3.72 -4.10
CA ALA A 106 -8.89 -3.40 -4.85
C ALA A 106 -9.18 -3.13 -6.34
N LEU A 107 -10.02 -3.95 -6.97
CA LEU A 107 -10.45 -3.75 -8.36
C LEU A 107 -11.27 -2.47 -8.53
N LEU A 108 -12.13 -2.14 -7.56
CA LEU A 108 -12.88 -0.88 -7.55
C LEU A 108 -11.93 0.33 -7.46
N ALA A 109 -10.96 0.28 -6.56
CA ALA A 109 -9.96 1.32 -6.40
C ALA A 109 -9.11 1.49 -7.67
N LEU A 110 -8.67 0.37 -8.26
CA LEU A 110 -7.84 0.38 -9.47
C LEU A 110 -8.52 1.06 -10.66
N ARG A 111 -9.85 0.91 -10.79
CA ARG A 111 -10.62 1.59 -11.85
C ARG A 111 -10.59 3.11 -11.74
N GLN A 112 -10.51 3.63 -10.52
CA GLN A 112 -10.50 5.08 -10.25
C GLN A 112 -9.09 5.68 -10.28
N LEU A 113 -8.05 4.85 -10.15
CA LEU A 113 -6.66 5.29 -9.96
C LEU A 113 -5.79 4.89 -11.16
N PRO A 114 -5.50 5.80 -12.10
CA PRO A 114 -4.68 5.50 -13.29
C PRO A 114 -3.21 5.23 -12.95
N SER A 115 -2.70 5.79 -11.85
CA SER A 115 -1.33 5.58 -11.38
C SER A 115 -1.36 5.19 -9.91
N SER A 116 -1.19 3.88 -9.65
CA SER A 116 -1.38 3.35 -8.30
C SER A 116 -0.66 2.03 -8.07
N LYS A 117 -0.34 1.79 -6.79
CA LYS A 117 0.07 0.51 -6.23
C LYS A 117 -0.97 0.08 -5.20
N ILE A 118 -1.55 -1.10 -5.39
CA ILE A 118 -2.56 -1.64 -4.49
C ILE A 118 -2.07 -2.97 -3.94
N SER A 119 -1.92 -3.06 -2.62
CA SER A 119 -1.53 -4.29 -1.94
C SER A 119 -2.75 -4.89 -1.25
N VAL A 120 -3.01 -6.17 -1.50
CA VAL A 120 -4.17 -6.92 -1.01
C VAL A 120 -3.70 -8.05 -0.12
N ARG A 121 -4.31 -8.18 1.04
CA ARG A 121 -4.18 -9.28 1.99
C ARG A 121 -5.56 -9.63 2.54
N SER A 122 -5.67 -10.75 3.22
CA SER A 122 -6.92 -11.14 3.88
C SER A 122 -7.45 -10.03 4.79
N GLY A 123 -8.62 -9.50 4.49
CA GLY A 123 -9.27 -8.43 5.25
C GLY A 123 -8.54 -7.08 5.27
N ARG A 124 -7.53 -6.88 4.42
CA ARG A 124 -6.74 -5.64 4.39
C ARG A 124 -6.36 -5.23 2.96
N VAL A 125 -6.51 -3.92 2.68
CA VAL A 125 -6.05 -3.33 1.41
C VAL A 125 -5.26 -2.05 1.71
N SER A 126 -4.11 -1.90 1.06
CA SER A 126 -3.33 -0.66 1.05
C SER A 126 -3.32 -0.08 -0.36
N VAL A 127 -3.69 1.18 -0.46
CA VAL A 127 -3.75 1.94 -1.72
C VAL A 127 -2.76 3.07 -1.66
N GLU A 128 -1.80 3.07 -2.56
CA GLU A 128 -0.87 4.17 -2.81
C GLU A 128 -1.11 4.68 -4.22
N ALA A 129 -1.30 5.98 -4.40
CA ALA A 129 -1.60 6.57 -5.70
C ALA A 129 -1.05 7.99 -5.85
N ILE A 130 -1.00 8.44 -7.09
CA ILE A 130 -0.65 9.82 -7.45
C ILE A 130 -1.84 10.41 -8.18
N SER A 131 -2.26 11.61 -7.76
CA SER A 131 -3.28 12.43 -8.42
C SER A 131 -2.65 13.63 -9.11
N ASP A 132 -3.37 14.22 -10.06
CA ASP A 132 -2.88 15.37 -10.83
C ASP A 132 -3.03 16.70 -10.06
N SER A 133 -3.90 16.74 -9.06
CA SER A 133 -4.11 17.95 -8.25
C SER A 133 -4.54 17.63 -6.82
N PRO A 134 -4.41 18.59 -5.87
CA PRO A 134 -4.93 18.46 -4.51
C PRO A 134 -6.45 18.27 -4.45
N GLU A 135 -7.20 18.88 -5.35
CA GLU A 135 -8.65 18.76 -5.45
C GLU A 135 -9.04 17.34 -5.87
N GLN A 136 -8.42 16.82 -6.93
CA GLN A 136 -8.61 15.44 -7.39
C GLN A 136 -8.24 14.42 -6.30
N LYS A 137 -7.13 14.66 -5.57
CA LYS A 137 -6.77 13.85 -4.40
C LYS A 137 -7.92 13.77 -3.40
N ALA A 138 -8.50 14.92 -3.01
CA ALA A 138 -9.58 14.97 -2.02
C ALA A 138 -10.83 14.21 -2.51
N GLU A 139 -11.17 14.35 -3.79
CA GLU A 139 -12.31 13.64 -4.41
C GLU A 139 -12.10 12.13 -4.44
N LEU A 140 -10.91 11.67 -4.87
CA LEU A 140 -10.54 10.26 -4.93
C LEU A 140 -10.53 9.63 -3.52
N GLU A 141 -9.91 10.30 -2.54
CA GLU A 141 -9.91 9.82 -1.16
C GLU A 141 -11.33 9.71 -0.60
N ALA A 142 -12.18 10.71 -0.84
CA ALA A 142 -13.57 10.68 -0.39
C ALA A 142 -14.38 9.57 -1.07
N SER A 143 -14.19 9.35 -2.37
CA SER A 143 -14.83 8.28 -3.14
C SER A 143 -14.44 6.89 -2.62
N LEU A 144 -13.14 6.65 -2.48
CA LEU A 144 -12.62 5.37 -2.01
C LEU A 144 -13.06 5.05 -0.58
N ARG A 145 -13.02 6.05 0.33
CA ARG A 145 -13.47 5.86 1.72
C ARG A 145 -14.95 5.49 1.82
N ARG A 146 -15.81 6.05 0.97
CA ARG A 146 -17.25 5.71 0.94
C ARG A 146 -17.52 4.29 0.45
N SER A 147 -16.60 3.74 -0.32
CA SER A 147 -16.74 2.41 -0.94
C SER A 147 -16.12 1.29 -0.13
N ILE A 148 -15.55 1.58 1.05
CA ILE A 148 -14.91 0.55 1.89
C ILE A 148 -15.99 -0.41 2.42
N PRO A 149 -15.89 -1.71 2.13
CA PRO A 149 -16.79 -2.71 2.69
C PRO A 149 -16.67 -2.83 4.21
N THR A 150 -17.77 -3.17 4.87
CA THR A 150 -17.78 -3.43 6.32
C THR A 150 -16.81 -4.57 6.66
N GLY A 151 -15.94 -4.35 7.65
CA GLY A 151 -14.95 -5.34 8.11
C GLY A 151 -13.65 -5.36 7.32
N LEU A 152 -13.49 -4.51 6.30
CA LEU A 152 -12.23 -4.37 5.56
C LEU A 152 -11.37 -3.26 6.16
N PHE A 153 -10.12 -3.58 6.53
CA PHE A 153 -9.14 -2.59 6.94
C PHE A 153 -8.47 -1.99 5.71
N THR A 154 -8.58 -0.67 5.55
CA THR A 154 -8.06 0.01 4.36
C THR A 154 -7.16 1.16 4.75
N THR A 155 -5.97 1.23 4.13
CA THR A 155 -5.07 2.38 4.19
C THR A 155 -5.06 3.04 2.81
N ILE A 156 -5.35 4.34 2.74
CA ILE A 156 -5.39 5.11 1.51
C ILE A 156 -4.37 6.24 1.63
N ASN A 157 -3.39 6.27 0.75
CA ASN A 157 -2.35 7.28 0.67
C ASN A 157 -2.26 7.79 -0.78
N ILE A 158 -2.92 8.90 -1.07
CA ILE A 158 -2.85 9.56 -2.38
C ILE A 158 -1.97 10.80 -2.24
N SER A 159 -0.92 10.89 -3.06
CA SER A 159 -0.10 12.08 -3.17
C SER A 159 -0.60 12.95 -4.32
N ALA A 160 -0.44 14.26 -4.18
CA ALA A 160 -0.70 15.22 -5.23
C ALA A 160 0.54 16.08 -5.46
N PRO A 161 0.80 16.53 -6.69
CA PRO A 161 1.84 17.50 -6.97
C PRO A 161 1.60 18.76 -6.12
N ARG A 162 2.65 19.29 -5.57
CA ARG A 162 2.55 20.62 -4.95
C ARG A 162 2.52 21.67 -6.05
N PRO A 163 1.69 22.71 -5.93
CA PRO A 163 1.70 23.79 -6.90
C PRO A 163 3.11 24.38 -7.00
N VAL A 164 3.69 24.27 -8.18
CA VAL A 164 4.95 24.99 -8.48
C VAL A 164 4.58 26.40 -8.88
N VAL A 165 4.84 27.35 -8.00
CA VAL A 165 4.69 28.78 -8.32
C VAL A 165 6.04 29.28 -8.80
N SER A 166 6.16 29.45 -10.09
CA SER A 166 7.37 30.00 -10.73
C SER A 166 6.95 31.12 -11.68
N PRO A 167 7.62 32.25 -11.65
CA PRO A 167 8.72 32.64 -10.77
C PRO A 167 8.26 33.03 -9.36
N PHE A 168 9.13 32.86 -8.36
CA PHE A 168 8.93 33.44 -7.04
C PHE A 168 8.92 34.97 -7.19
N VAL A 169 7.79 35.60 -6.93
CA VAL A 169 7.61 37.04 -7.08
C VAL A 169 7.25 37.64 -5.75
N THR A 170 7.99 38.66 -5.36
CA THR A 170 7.62 39.54 -4.26
C THR A 170 7.44 40.95 -4.85
N ARG A 171 6.20 41.42 -4.91
CA ARG A 171 5.85 42.75 -5.38
C ARG A 171 5.27 43.55 -4.24
N PHE A 172 5.94 44.65 -3.98
CA PHE A 172 5.61 45.57 -2.92
C PHE A 172 5.19 46.89 -3.51
N ILE A 173 4.06 47.44 -3.05
CA ILE A 173 3.48 48.70 -3.51
C ILE A 173 3.34 49.64 -2.32
N ILE A 174 3.70 50.89 -2.53
CA ILE A 174 3.43 51.99 -1.60
C ILE A 174 2.57 53.00 -2.36
N ASP A 175 1.35 53.22 -1.89
CA ASP A 175 0.40 54.15 -2.47
C ASP A 175 -0.24 55.04 -1.36
N GLU A 176 -1.27 55.78 -1.72
CA GLU A 176 -2.00 56.65 -0.77
C GLU A 176 -2.68 55.88 0.36
N ASN A 177 -2.89 54.56 0.20
CA ASN A 177 -3.49 53.66 1.19
C ASN A 177 -2.45 53.00 2.09
N GLY A 178 -1.16 53.31 1.86
CA GLY A 178 -0.04 52.75 2.61
C GLY A 178 0.77 51.72 1.85
N ALA A 179 1.55 50.94 2.61
CA ALA A 179 2.46 49.92 2.07
C ALA A 179 1.80 48.56 2.12
N GLN A 180 1.79 47.81 1.01
CA GLN A 180 1.18 46.48 0.92
C GLN A 180 1.89 45.57 -0.07
N PHE A 181 1.72 44.26 0.10
CA PHE A 181 2.11 43.28 -0.92
C PHE A 181 1.00 43.15 -1.98
N ASP A 182 1.36 43.35 -3.24
CA ASP A 182 0.53 43.00 -4.39
C ASP A 182 0.63 41.51 -4.70
N SER A 183 1.84 40.94 -4.54
CA SER A 183 2.11 39.52 -4.66
C SER A 183 3.26 39.15 -3.75
N CYS A 184 3.14 38.03 -3.05
CA CYS A 184 4.23 37.49 -2.25
C CYS A 184 4.23 35.97 -2.25
N VAL A 185 5.30 35.40 -2.79
CA VAL A 185 5.51 33.94 -2.82
C VAL A 185 6.93 33.64 -2.31
N ALA A 186 7.03 32.72 -1.36
CA ALA A 186 8.30 32.26 -0.79
C ALA A 186 8.49 30.76 -1.07
N ASP A 187 9.76 30.34 -1.19
CA ASP A 187 10.15 28.95 -1.40
C ASP A 187 10.09 28.12 -0.11
N THR A 188 10.22 28.76 1.02
CA THR A 188 10.28 28.12 2.33
C THR A 188 9.55 28.95 3.40
N PRO A 189 9.05 28.32 4.48
CA PRO A 189 8.53 29.07 5.64
C PRO A 189 9.57 29.96 6.32
N ALA A 190 10.86 29.64 6.14
CA ALA A 190 11.95 30.49 6.66
C ALA A 190 12.10 31.76 5.81
N ALA A 191 12.01 31.65 4.49
CA ALA A 191 12.01 32.79 3.58
C ALA A 191 10.77 33.66 3.78
N GLU A 192 9.59 33.08 3.92
CA GLU A 192 8.37 33.82 4.27
C GLU A 192 8.56 34.69 5.51
N ARG A 193 9.03 34.09 6.62
CA ARG A 193 9.26 34.85 7.86
C ARG A 193 10.23 36.01 7.68
N ARG A 194 11.30 35.83 6.87
CA ARG A 194 12.28 36.89 6.57
C ARG A 194 11.66 38.01 5.75
N ILE A 195 10.84 37.70 4.74
CA ILE A 195 10.16 38.65 3.89
C ILE A 195 9.14 39.47 4.74
N VAL A 196 8.33 38.79 5.55
CA VAL A 196 7.37 39.41 6.44
C VAL A 196 8.04 40.33 7.47
N ALA A 197 9.13 39.87 8.08
CA ALA A 197 9.90 40.70 9.03
C ALA A 197 10.49 41.95 8.37
N ALA A 198 11.00 41.83 7.16
CA ALA A 198 11.53 42.98 6.39
C ALA A 198 10.41 43.99 6.02
N ALA A 199 9.25 43.46 5.61
CA ALA A 199 8.09 44.27 5.27
C ALA A 199 7.53 45.03 6.49
N THR A 200 7.45 44.37 7.63
CA THR A 200 7.03 45.00 8.90
C THR A 200 8.04 46.07 9.33
N ALA A 201 9.33 45.85 9.20
CA ALA A 201 10.36 46.84 9.48
C ALA A 201 10.29 48.02 8.51
N ALA A 202 9.80 47.83 7.30
CA ALA A 202 9.57 48.89 6.30
C ALA A 202 8.24 49.67 6.47
N GLY A 203 7.45 49.35 7.51
CA GLY A 203 6.26 50.11 7.88
C GLY A 203 4.95 49.56 7.34
N ILE A 204 4.88 48.28 6.92
CA ILE A 204 3.59 47.66 6.63
C ILE A 204 2.81 47.47 7.93
N GLU A 205 1.62 47.97 7.96
CA GLU A 205 0.66 47.78 9.05
C GLU A 205 -0.39 46.73 8.60
N GLY A 206 -0.73 45.78 9.47
CA GLY A 206 -1.77 44.78 9.22
C GLY A 206 -1.26 43.34 9.04
N ARG A 207 -2.14 42.47 8.51
CA ARG A 207 -1.84 41.03 8.29
C ARG A 207 -0.98 40.88 7.04
N VAL A 208 0.29 40.63 7.23
CA VAL A 208 1.26 40.36 6.16
C VAL A 208 1.52 38.86 6.11
N GLY A 209 1.33 38.27 4.94
CA GLY A 209 1.63 36.86 4.71
C GLY A 209 2.02 36.61 3.26
N CYS A 210 2.90 35.67 3.04
CA CYS A 210 3.26 35.18 1.72
C CYS A 210 2.77 33.75 1.55
N SER A 211 2.40 33.38 0.34
CA SER A 211 2.16 31.99 0.01
C SER A 211 3.49 31.24 -0.03
N VAL A 212 3.57 30.09 0.63
CA VAL A 212 4.74 29.21 0.55
C VAL A 212 4.49 28.17 -0.53
N ALA A 213 5.30 28.19 -1.58
CA ALA A 213 5.29 27.21 -2.67
C ALA A 213 6.69 26.66 -2.87
N LEU A 214 6.79 25.39 -3.24
CA LEU A 214 8.06 24.78 -3.60
C LEU A 214 8.28 24.99 -5.10
N GLY A 215 9.45 25.51 -5.47
CA GLY A 215 9.92 25.59 -6.85
C GLY A 215 10.47 24.27 -7.34
#